data_0fb117a85273c8d859901852da64b7d4
#
_entry.id   0fb117a85273c8d859901852da64b7d4
#
_cell.length_a   1.000
_cell.length_b   1.000
_cell.length_c   1.000
_cell.angle_alpha   90.00
_cell.angle_beta   90.00
_cell.angle_gamma   90.00
#
_symmetry.space_group_name_H-M   'P 1'
#
loop_
_entity.id
_entity.type
_entity.pdbx_description
1 polymer ?
#
loop_
_entity_poly.entity_id
_entity_poly.type
_entity_poly.pdbx_seq_one_letter_code
_entity_poly.pdbx_strand_id
1 'polypeptide(L)'
;MAQVVDPSSVSIGLRTAAHVGISVTDLDRSVAFYQALTGLAPVVRDETMRGDGFARSQGLPCTRLRYATFHLDNLGIDLIQFQEPAGDPATVAANRPGSMHLCFEVADLRAVYDRMRDAGFAFFGEPYTFVPEEVSPPEAAGTEVAYFNDPDGTNLELIAPRGGFARPA
;
A
#
# COMPACT_ATOMS: atom_id res chain seq x y z
N MET A 1 -21.59 12.43 5.23
CA MET A 1 -22.00 12.89 3.88
C MET A 1 -20.76 12.93 3.01
N ALA A 2 -20.81 12.34 1.82
CA ALA A 2 -19.70 12.46 0.86
C ALA A 2 -19.59 13.92 0.41
N GLN A 3 -18.39 14.49 0.47
CA GLN A 3 -18.12 15.82 -0.05
C GLN A 3 -18.24 15.78 -1.58
N VAL A 4 -19.19 16.52 -2.15
CA VAL A 4 -19.28 16.71 -3.59
C VAL A 4 -18.42 17.91 -3.95
N VAL A 5 -17.29 17.66 -4.58
CA VAL A 5 -16.42 18.70 -5.12
C VAL A 5 -16.76 18.90 -6.58
N ASP A 6 -16.97 20.15 -7.01
CA ASP A 6 -17.05 20.48 -8.44
C ASP A 6 -15.64 20.46 -9.04
N PRO A 7 -15.28 19.45 -9.85
CA PRO A 7 -13.93 19.31 -10.38
C PRO A 7 -13.56 20.41 -11.39
N SER A 8 -14.54 21.18 -11.89
CA SER A 8 -14.31 22.29 -12.82
C SER A 8 -13.85 23.57 -12.11
N SER A 9 -14.02 23.67 -10.79
CA SER A 9 -13.85 24.93 -10.05
C SER A 9 -12.45 25.19 -9.54
N VAL A 10 -11.63 24.14 -9.28
CA VAL A 10 -10.29 24.29 -8.69
C VAL A 10 -9.34 23.16 -9.15
N SER A 11 -8.17 23.53 -9.66
CA SER A 11 -7.03 22.62 -9.75
C SER A 11 -5.97 23.03 -8.74
N ILE A 12 -5.69 22.16 -7.76
CA ILE A 12 -4.67 22.41 -6.73
C ILE A 12 -3.26 22.09 -7.24
N GLY A 13 -3.13 21.45 -8.41
CA GLY A 13 -1.86 21.18 -9.07
C GLY A 13 -0.98 20.13 -8.39
N LEU A 14 -1.57 19.19 -7.63
CA LEU A 14 -0.82 18.08 -7.03
C LEU A 14 -0.24 17.18 -8.12
N ARG A 15 1.07 16.91 -8.07
CA ARG A 15 1.79 16.13 -9.09
C ARG A 15 2.62 14.98 -8.53
N THR A 16 2.90 14.98 -7.22
CA THR A 16 3.74 13.98 -6.57
C THR A 16 3.05 13.45 -5.32
N ALA A 17 3.17 12.15 -5.09
CA ALA A 17 2.83 11.54 -3.81
C ALA A 17 4.09 11.51 -2.93
N ALA A 18 3.96 11.86 -1.65
CA ALA A 18 5.06 11.81 -0.70
C ALA A 18 5.17 10.41 -0.08
N HIS A 19 4.07 9.92 0.46
CA HIS A 19 3.99 8.61 1.11
C HIS A 19 2.58 8.04 1.07
N VAL A 20 2.46 6.76 1.36
CA VAL A 20 1.24 6.10 1.77
C VAL A 20 1.33 5.79 3.27
N GLY A 21 0.27 6.16 4.02
CA GLY A 21 0.15 5.80 5.44
C GLY A 21 -0.69 4.52 5.58
N ILE A 22 -0.14 3.52 6.28
CA ILE A 22 -0.78 2.24 6.55
C ILE A 22 -0.96 2.12 8.05
N SER A 23 -2.20 2.08 8.52
CA SER A 23 -2.52 1.84 9.93
C SER A 23 -2.33 0.37 10.27
N VAL A 24 -1.55 0.09 11.32
CA VAL A 24 -1.19 -1.26 11.76
C VAL A 24 -1.52 -1.47 13.22
N THR A 25 -1.84 -2.70 13.60
CA THR A 25 -2.14 -3.05 15.00
C THR A 25 -0.89 -3.29 15.83
N ASP A 26 0.22 -3.72 15.19
CA ASP A 26 1.50 -4.01 15.82
C ASP A 26 2.64 -3.52 14.92
N LEU A 27 3.28 -2.41 15.34
CA LEU A 27 4.34 -1.77 14.56
C LEU A 27 5.55 -2.67 14.35
N ASP A 28 5.98 -3.42 15.38
CA ASP A 28 7.18 -4.25 15.30
C ASP A 28 6.97 -5.44 14.35
N ARG A 29 5.80 -6.07 14.39
CA ARG A 29 5.39 -7.11 13.43
C ARG A 29 5.36 -6.58 12.00
N SER A 30 4.75 -5.43 11.79
CA SER A 30 4.63 -4.84 10.46
C SER A 30 5.99 -4.37 9.93
N VAL A 31 6.86 -3.79 10.77
CA VAL A 31 8.22 -3.45 10.38
C VAL A 31 8.98 -4.70 9.91
N ALA A 32 8.90 -5.82 10.64
CA ALA A 32 9.56 -7.06 10.24
C ALA A 32 9.04 -7.57 8.88
N PHE A 33 7.71 -7.50 8.65
CA PHE A 33 7.10 -7.89 7.39
C PHE A 33 7.58 -7.01 6.21
N TYR A 34 7.51 -5.67 6.37
CA TYR A 34 7.93 -4.75 5.29
C TYR A 34 9.43 -4.75 5.04
N GLN A 35 10.27 -5.03 6.07
CA GLN A 35 11.69 -5.30 5.87
C GLN A 35 11.93 -6.56 5.03
N ALA A 36 11.21 -7.65 5.32
CA ALA A 36 11.31 -8.88 4.54
C ALA A 36 10.83 -8.68 3.09
N LEU A 37 9.74 -7.90 2.92
CA LEU A 37 9.16 -7.61 1.62
C LEU A 37 10.07 -6.75 0.73
N THR A 38 10.63 -5.66 1.30
CA THR A 38 11.38 -4.65 0.52
C THR A 38 12.88 -4.86 0.53
N GLY A 39 13.41 -5.60 1.51
CA GLY A 39 14.84 -5.69 1.77
C GLY A 39 15.45 -4.42 2.38
N LEU A 40 14.63 -3.40 2.69
CA LEU A 40 15.07 -2.11 3.22
C LEU A 40 14.92 -2.06 4.74
N ALA A 41 15.81 -1.33 5.41
CA ALA A 41 15.59 -0.94 6.79
C ALA A 41 14.73 0.34 6.83
N PRO A 42 13.87 0.52 7.86
CA PRO A 42 13.15 1.78 8.01
C PRO A 42 14.13 2.92 8.31
N VAL A 43 13.91 4.09 7.69
CA VAL A 43 14.71 5.31 7.92
C VAL A 43 14.28 6.04 9.20
N VAL A 44 13.01 5.88 9.60
CA VAL A 44 12.48 6.28 10.90
C VAL A 44 11.89 5.03 11.53
N ARG A 45 12.16 4.80 12.81
CA ARG A 45 11.65 3.65 13.52
C ARG A 45 11.28 4.02 14.94
N ASP A 46 10.06 3.62 15.36
CA ASP A 46 9.56 3.73 16.72
C ASP A 46 9.50 5.17 17.24
N GLU A 47 9.29 6.14 16.37
CA GLU A 47 9.04 7.51 16.78
C GLU A 47 7.59 7.68 17.21
N THR A 48 7.35 8.69 18.06
CA THR A 48 6.02 8.95 18.62
C THR A 48 5.51 10.31 18.20
N MET A 49 4.25 10.36 17.77
CA MET A 49 3.52 11.61 17.53
C MET A 49 2.30 11.69 18.44
N ARG A 50 2.00 12.90 18.94
CA ARG A 50 0.87 13.18 19.84
C ARG A 50 0.49 14.66 19.80
N GLY A 51 -0.72 14.96 20.24
CA GLY A 51 -1.17 16.32 20.49
C GLY A 51 -2.58 16.61 19.96
N ASP A 52 -3.28 17.51 20.64
CA ASP A 52 -4.67 17.85 20.35
C ASP A 52 -4.86 18.52 18.99
N GLY A 53 -3.90 19.36 18.56
CA GLY A 53 -3.93 19.99 17.24
C GLY A 53 -3.78 18.95 16.12
N PHE A 54 -2.88 17.99 16.32
CA PHE A 54 -2.68 16.88 15.38
C PHE A 54 -3.91 15.95 15.36
N ALA A 55 -4.49 15.63 16.51
CA ALA A 55 -5.74 14.86 16.59
C ALA A 55 -6.87 15.52 15.80
N ARG A 56 -7.08 16.82 15.99
CA ARG A 56 -8.11 17.57 15.26
C ARG A 56 -7.89 17.57 13.75
N SER A 57 -6.65 17.64 13.28
CA SER A 57 -6.36 17.58 11.83
C SER A 57 -6.70 16.22 11.20
N GLN A 58 -6.75 15.16 12.01
CA GLN A 58 -7.13 13.82 11.61
C GLN A 58 -8.61 13.50 11.85
N GLY A 59 -9.37 14.42 12.44
CA GLY A 59 -10.77 14.19 12.85
C GLY A 59 -10.92 13.25 14.04
N LEU A 60 -9.87 13.12 14.87
CA LEU A 60 -9.85 12.26 16.05
C LEU A 60 -10.02 13.06 17.35
N PRO A 61 -10.60 12.46 18.40
CA PRO A 61 -10.77 13.13 19.70
C PRO A 61 -9.43 13.35 20.43
N CYS A 62 -8.49 12.46 20.27
CA CYS A 62 -7.12 12.53 20.76
C CYS A 62 -6.20 11.77 19.81
N THR A 63 -4.89 11.94 19.93
CA THR A 63 -3.93 11.13 19.15
C THR A 63 -2.65 10.90 19.94
N ARG A 64 -2.25 9.64 20.00
CA ARG A 64 -0.89 9.17 20.31
C ARG A 64 -0.62 7.95 19.43
N LEU A 65 0.45 8.01 18.66
CA LEU A 65 0.81 6.95 17.74
C LEU A 65 2.33 6.71 17.74
N ARG A 66 2.74 5.50 17.38
CA ARG A 66 4.10 5.15 16.96
C ARG A 66 4.11 4.97 15.46
N TYR A 67 5.25 5.23 14.83
CA TYR A 67 5.38 5.02 13.39
C TYR A 67 6.79 4.59 12.97
N ALA A 68 6.87 4.02 11.79
CA ALA A 68 8.10 3.71 11.10
C ALA A 68 7.94 4.04 9.61
N THR A 69 8.99 4.60 9.00
CA THR A 69 8.98 5.01 7.59
C THR A 69 9.99 4.20 6.79
N PHE A 70 9.53 3.63 5.68
CA PHE A 70 10.37 3.06 4.63
C PHE A 70 10.38 4.00 3.43
N HIS A 71 11.53 4.17 2.80
CA HIS A 71 11.63 4.92 1.54
C HIS A 71 11.97 3.97 0.40
N LEU A 72 11.00 3.78 -0.49
CA LEU A 72 11.24 3.25 -1.82
C LEU A 72 11.79 4.38 -2.70
N ASP A 73 12.32 4.06 -3.87
CA ASP A 73 12.88 5.06 -4.80
C ASP A 73 11.87 6.15 -5.20
N ASN A 74 10.58 5.84 -5.18
CA ASN A 74 9.52 6.71 -5.69
C ASN A 74 8.40 7.01 -4.69
N LEU A 75 8.39 6.38 -3.51
CA LEU A 75 7.29 6.51 -2.55
C LEU A 75 7.75 6.17 -1.13
N GLY A 76 7.32 6.96 -0.14
CA GLY A 76 7.41 6.58 1.27
C GLY A 76 6.30 5.60 1.67
N ILE A 77 6.58 4.72 2.62
CA ILE A 77 5.59 3.89 3.31
C ILE A 77 5.71 4.19 4.79
N ASP A 78 4.67 4.78 5.36
CA ASP A 78 4.56 5.04 6.80
C ASP A 78 3.68 3.98 7.44
N LEU A 79 4.27 3.14 8.29
CA LEU A 79 3.53 2.22 9.15
C LEU A 79 3.16 2.95 10.44
N ILE A 80 1.87 3.03 10.75
CA ILE A 80 1.34 3.88 11.80
C ILE A 80 0.53 3.04 12.78
N GLN A 81 1.03 2.90 14.00
CA GLN A 81 0.29 2.26 15.09
C GLN A 81 -0.36 3.32 15.98
N PHE A 82 -1.68 3.49 15.87
CA PHE A 82 -2.44 4.32 16.78
C PHE A 82 -2.55 3.63 18.14
N GLN A 83 -2.02 4.28 19.18
CA GLN A 83 -2.13 3.83 20.56
C GLN A 83 -3.36 4.44 21.25
N GLU A 84 -3.71 5.69 20.89
CA GLU A 84 -4.86 6.44 21.40
C GLU A 84 -5.45 7.34 20.31
N PRO A 85 -6.72 7.12 19.93
CA PRO A 85 -7.49 5.91 20.20
C PRO A 85 -6.96 4.74 19.37
N ALA A 86 -6.92 3.55 19.94
CA ALA A 86 -6.66 2.36 19.16
C ALA A 86 -7.88 2.09 18.25
N GLY A 87 -7.61 1.79 16.97
CA GLY A 87 -8.64 1.37 16.02
C GLY A 87 -8.91 -0.12 16.09
N ASP A 88 -10.11 -0.52 15.72
CA ASP A 88 -10.42 -1.94 15.55
C ASP A 88 -9.81 -2.47 14.23
N PRO A 89 -9.23 -3.68 14.22
CA PRO A 89 -8.77 -4.30 12.99
C PRO A 89 -9.93 -4.47 12.02
N ALA A 90 -9.76 -4.03 10.78
CA ALA A 90 -10.77 -4.17 9.74
C ALA A 90 -10.14 -4.78 8.49
N THR A 91 -10.61 -5.98 8.10
CA THR A 91 -10.25 -6.53 6.80
C THR A 91 -11.19 -5.96 5.75
N VAL A 92 -10.64 -5.27 4.77
CA VAL A 92 -11.41 -4.68 3.68
C VAL A 92 -11.19 -5.49 2.41
N ALA A 93 -12.29 -6.09 1.89
CA ALA A 93 -12.22 -6.80 0.62
C ALA A 93 -11.89 -5.83 -0.53
N ALA A 94 -11.06 -6.26 -1.48
CA ALA A 94 -10.56 -5.42 -2.57
C ALA A 94 -11.65 -4.75 -3.42
N ASN A 95 -12.83 -5.37 -3.53
CA ASN A 95 -13.98 -4.85 -4.29
C ASN A 95 -14.85 -3.85 -3.52
N ARG A 96 -14.49 -3.48 -2.28
CA ARG A 96 -15.26 -2.47 -1.52
C ARG A 96 -14.81 -1.06 -1.90
N PRO A 97 -15.74 -0.15 -2.25
CA PRO A 97 -15.40 1.26 -2.46
C PRO A 97 -14.70 1.86 -1.23
N GLY A 98 -13.56 2.55 -1.46
CA GLY A 98 -12.67 3.04 -0.40
C GLY A 98 -11.54 2.09 -0.04
N SER A 99 -11.58 0.82 -0.50
CA SER A 99 -10.42 -0.07 -0.44
C SER A 99 -9.30 0.44 -1.34
N MET A 100 -8.07 0.28 -0.88
CA MET A 100 -6.86 0.61 -1.62
C MET A 100 -5.96 -0.63 -1.64
N HIS A 101 -5.07 -0.69 -2.61
CA HIS A 101 -3.91 -1.59 -2.57
C HIS A 101 -2.63 -0.82 -2.87
N LEU A 102 -1.51 -1.30 -2.34
CA LEU A 102 -0.17 -0.83 -2.70
C LEU A 102 0.45 -1.83 -3.65
N CYS A 103 0.82 -1.36 -4.83
CA CYS A 103 1.37 -2.20 -5.90
C CYS A 103 2.87 -2.00 -6.02
N PHE A 104 3.62 -3.11 -6.04
CA PHE A 104 5.07 -3.14 -6.24
C PHE A 104 5.40 -3.68 -7.62
N GLU A 105 6.16 -2.91 -8.38
CA GLU A 105 6.64 -3.33 -9.70
C GLU A 105 7.85 -4.25 -9.55
N VAL A 106 7.84 -5.37 -10.28
CA VAL A 106 8.91 -6.35 -10.34
C VAL A 106 9.24 -6.72 -11.78
N ALA A 107 10.50 -7.06 -12.05
CA ALA A 107 10.93 -7.43 -13.39
C ALA A 107 10.51 -8.86 -13.79
N ASP A 108 10.51 -9.79 -12.82
CA ASP A 108 10.15 -11.20 -12.99
C ASP A 108 9.24 -11.61 -11.83
N LEU A 109 7.94 -11.55 -12.09
CA LEU A 109 6.92 -11.79 -11.06
C LEU A 109 6.94 -13.25 -10.60
N ARG A 110 7.14 -14.21 -11.49
CA ARG A 110 7.16 -15.64 -11.14
C ARG A 110 8.30 -15.96 -10.18
N ALA A 111 9.50 -15.50 -10.49
CA ALA A 111 10.67 -15.69 -9.63
C ALA A 111 10.51 -14.99 -8.26
N VAL A 112 9.89 -13.81 -8.21
CA VAL A 112 9.60 -13.11 -6.96
C VAL A 112 8.52 -13.84 -6.16
N TYR A 113 7.45 -14.27 -6.80
CA TYR A 113 6.36 -15.04 -6.18
C TYR A 113 6.89 -16.31 -5.51
N ASP A 114 7.68 -17.12 -6.24
CA ASP A 114 8.23 -18.37 -5.71
C ASP A 114 9.11 -18.11 -4.48
N ARG A 115 10.00 -17.12 -4.53
CA ARG A 115 10.85 -16.74 -3.39
C ARG A 115 10.02 -16.27 -2.18
N MET A 116 8.99 -15.47 -2.42
CA MET A 116 8.13 -14.97 -1.34
C MET A 116 7.32 -16.10 -0.71
N ARG A 117 6.76 -17.00 -1.52
CA ARG A 117 6.04 -18.18 -1.03
C ARG A 117 6.94 -19.08 -0.19
N ASP A 118 8.17 -19.35 -0.64
CA ASP A 118 9.17 -20.14 0.09
C ASP A 118 9.59 -19.47 1.40
N ALA A 119 9.54 -18.12 1.45
CA ALA A 119 9.76 -17.33 2.67
C ALA A 119 8.53 -17.24 3.58
N GLY A 120 7.39 -17.82 3.20
CA GLY A 120 6.18 -17.90 4.02
C GLY A 120 5.14 -16.79 3.77
N PHE A 121 5.27 -15.99 2.71
CA PHE A 121 4.23 -15.04 2.32
C PHE A 121 3.01 -15.79 1.74
N ALA A 122 1.82 -15.43 2.21
CA ALA A 122 0.56 -16.03 1.77
C ALA A 122 -0.08 -15.17 0.67
N PHE A 123 -0.22 -15.74 -0.53
CA PHE A 123 -0.93 -15.13 -1.65
C PHE A 123 -2.38 -15.60 -1.70
N PHE A 124 -3.27 -14.81 -2.30
CA PHE A 124 -4.67 -15.21 -2.54
C PHE A 124 -4.79 -16.31 -3.59
N GLY A 125 -3.86 -16.36 -4.54
CA GLY A 125 -3.84 -17.34 -5.62
C GLY A 125 -2.50 -17.34 -6.34
N GLU A 126 -2.43 -18.16 -7.39
CA GLU A 126 -1.29 -18.20 -8.30
C GLU A 126 -1.18 -16.89 -9.10
N PRO A 127 0.03 -16.52 -9.57
CA PRO A 127 0.20 -15.39 -10.46
C PRO A 127 -0.66 -15.51 -11.71
N TYR A 128 -1.30 -14.40 -12.08
CA TYR A 128 -2.17 -14.31 -13.23
C TYR A 128 -1.52 -13.49 -14.36
N THR A 129 -1.63 -13.96 -15.58
CA THR A 129 -1.16 -13.26 -16.78
C THR A 129 -2.35 -12.85 -17.62
N PHE A 130 -2.52 -11.55 -17.87
CA PHE A 130 -3.63 -11.04 -18.69
C PHE A 130 -3.48 -11.43 -20.15
N VAL A 131 -4.59 -11.90 -20.75
CA VAL A 131 -4.71 -12.11 -22.20
C VAL A 131 -5.37 -10.90 -22.86
N PRO A 132 -5.25 -10.70 -24.20
CA PRO A 132 -5.74 -9.49 -24.86
C PRO A 132 -7.24 -9.21 -24.69
N GLU A 133 -8.04 -10.26 -24.49
CA GLU A 133 -9.49 -10.17 -24.34
C GLU A 133 -9.92 -9.68 -22.94
N GLU A 134 -9.01 -9.69 -21.97
CA GLU A 134 -9.30 -9.39 -20.55
C GLU A 134 -8.75 -8.06 -20.09
N VAL A 135 -7.96 -7.37 -20.93
CA VAL A 135 -7.28 -6.14 -20.56
C VAL A 135 -7.44 -5.07 -21.63
N SER A 136 -7.54 -3.82 -21.17
CA SER A 136 -7.58 -2.64 -22.03
C SER A 136 -6.56 -1.62 -21.54
N PRO A 137 -5.66 -1.11 -22.41
CA PRO A 137 -5.56 -1.43 -23.85
C PRO A 137 -4.95 -2.82 -24.09
N PRO A 138 -5.20 -3.44 -25.26
CA PRO A 138 -4.71 -4.80 -25.57
C PRO A 138 -3.19 -4.97 -25.50
N GLU A 139 -2.43 -3.88 -25.65
CA GLU A 139 -0.97 -3.87 -25.54
C GLU A 139 -0.49 -4.17 -24.09
N ALA A 140 -1.38 -4.07 -23.10
CA ALA A 140 -1.10 -4.45 -21.73
C ALA A 140 -1.20 -5.98 -21.49
N ALA A 141 -1.62 -6.76 -22.50
CA ALA A 141 -1.58 -8.21 -22.43
C ALA A 141 -0.17 -8.73 -22.15
N GLY A 142 -0.08 -9.79 -21.37
CA GLY A 142 1.19 -10.29 -20.84
C GLY A 142 1.64 -9.63 -19.54
N THR A 143 0.93 -8.60 -19.05
CA THR A 143 1.11 -8.12 -17.66
C THR A 143 0.79 -9.26 -16.71
N GLU A 144 1.66 -9.47 -15.73
CA GLU A 144 1.45 -10.44 -14.67
C GLU A 144 1.15 -9.73 -13.35
N VAL A 145 0.25 -10.30 -12.56
CA VAL A 145 -0.14 -9.80 -11.24
C VAL A 145 -0.22 -10.92 -10.20
N ALA A 146 0.05 -10.59 -8.94
CA ALA A 146 -0.20 -11.47 -7.81
C ALA A 146 -0.59 -10.64 -6.58
N TYR A 147 -1.61 -11.08 -5.83
CA TYR A 147 -2.18 -10.35 -4.72
C TYR A 147 -1.97 -11.09 -3.40
N PHE A 148 -1.71 -10.33 -2.36
CA PHE A 148 -1.51 -10.82 -0.99
C PHE A 148 -1.88 -9.73 0.01
N ASN A 149 -1.85 -10.04 1.31
CA ASN A 149 -2.06 -9.04 2.35
C ASN A 149 -0.83 -8.89 3.23
N ASP A 150 -0.73 -7.71 3.86
CA ASP A 150 0.11 -7.53 5.02
C ASP A 150 -0.52 -8.20 6.27
N PRO A 151 0.16 -8.23 7.42
CA PRO A 151 -0.35 -8.87 8.63
C PRO A 151 -1.67 -8.29 9.19
N ASP A 152 -2.03 -7.07 8.82
CA ASP A 152 -3.26 -6.39 9.23
C ASP A 152 -4.37 -6.41 8.16
N GLY A 153 -4.09 -7.03 7.01
CA GLY A 153 -5.06 -7.19 5.93
C GLY A 153 -5.03 -6.07 4.88
N THR A 154 -4.00 -5.21 4.90
CA THR A 154 -3.79 -4.24 3.82
C THR A 154 -3.53 -4.99 2.52
N ASN A 155 -4.31 -4.69 1.48
CA ASN A 155 -4.13 -5.30 0.17
C ASN A 155 -2.82 -4.86 -0.47
N LEU A 156 -2.03 -5.83 -0.92
CA LEU A 156 -0.76 -5.63 -1.63
C LEU A 156 -0.78 -6.38 -2.96
N GLU A 157 -0.08 -5.83 -3.93
CA GLU A 157 0.02 -6.38 -5.28
C GLU A 157 1.48 -6.41 -5.72
N LEU A 158 1.85 -7.48 -6.43
CA LEU A 158 3.01 -7.48 -7.32
C LEU A 158 2.53 -7.35 -8.74
N ILE A 159 3.24 -6.55 -9.54
CA ILE A 159 2.98 -6.39 -10.97
C ILE A 159 4.28 -6.48 -11.78
N ALA A 160 4.26 -7.26 -12.87
CA ALA A 160 5.24 -7.16 -13.96
C ALA A 160 4.53 -6.54 -15.18
N PRO A 161 4.58 -5.20 -15.33
CA PRO A 161 3.71 -4.49 -16.26
C PRO A 161 4.15 -4.65 -17.71
N ARG A 162 3.18 -4.62 -18.63
CA ARG A 162 3.38 -4.56 -20.09
C ARG A 162 2.55 -3.42 -20.68
N GLY A 163 3.01 -2.86 -21.79
CA GLY A 163 2.27 -1.88 -22.58
C GLY A 163 1.65 -0.76 -21.73
N GLY A 164 0.32 -0.66 -21.75
CA GLY A 164 -0.43 0.41 -21.07
C GLY A 164 -0.34 0.44 -19.54
N PHE A 165 0.12 -0.62 -18.88
CA PHE A 165 0.41 -0.63 -17.45
C PHE A 165 1.86 -0.23 -17.13
N ALA A 166 2.76 -0.28 -18.12
CA ALA A 166 4.11 0.20 -17.93
C ALA A 166 4.12 1.73 -17.78
N ARG A 167 5.04 2.25 -16.96
CA ARG A 167 5.21 3.70 -16.86
C ARG A 167 5.60 4.28 -18.21
N PRO A 168 5.07 5.45 -18.57
CA PRO A 168 5.60 6.19 -19.71
C PRO A 168 7.11 6.46 -19.50
N ALA A 169 7.88 6.28 -20.57
CA ALA A 169 9.31 6.56 -20.58
C ALA A 169 9.59 8.07 -20.40
#